data_a6868358add82c2ed575ab2bf2227a6c
#
_entry.id   a6868358add82c2ed575ab2bf2227a6c
#
_cell.length_a   1.000
_cell.length_b   1.000
_cell.length_c   1.000
_cell.angle_alpha   90.00
_cell.angle_beta   90.00
_cell.angle_gamma   90.00
#
_symmetry.space_group_name_H-M   'P 1'
#
loop_
_entity.id
_entity.type
_entity.pdbx_description
1 polymer ?
#
loop_
_entity_poly.entity_id
_entity_poly.type
_entity_poly.pdbx_seq_one_letter_code
_entity_poly.pdbx_strand_id
1 'polypeptide(L)' 'MMNNLHPIRDYIVPGKRAHLVGIGGVSMCPLAEVLRGMGLHVQGSDMTESDTVRHLRSLGIPVAIGHNAENLGD' A
#
# COMPACT_ATOMS: atom_id res chain seq x y z
N MET A 1 21.54 16.03 -4.39
CA MET A 1 21.27 15.61 -4.37
C MET A 1 20.92 14.59 -4.62
N MET A 2 20.82 14.15 -5.03
CA MET A 2 20.40 13.21 -5.20
C MET A 2 20.50 12.20 -4.40
N ASN A 3 21.16 12.18 -3.59
CA ASN A 3 21.24 11.23 -2.65
C ASN A 3 20.00 11.01 -1.97
N ASN A 4 19.07 11.79 -2.11
CA ASN A 4 17.85 11.56 -1.53
C ASN A 4 17.14 10.38 -2.03
N LEU A 5 17.51 9.85 -3.14
CA LEU A 5 16.90 8.69 -3.66
C LEU A 5 17.32 7.42 -3.03
N HIS A 6 18.41 7.47 -2.33
CA HIS A 6 18.96 6.36 -1.70
C HIS A 6 18.06 5.76 -0.72
N PRO A 7 17.43 6.51 0.13
CA PRO A 7 16.62 5.97 1.17
C PRO A 7 15.44 5.15 0.75
N ILE A 8 14.95 5.36 -0.44
CA ILE A 8 13.83 4.56 -0.90
C ILE A 8 14.19 3.10 -0.92
N ARG A 9 15.33 2.79 -1.45
CA ARG A 9 15.80 1.47 -1.54
C ARG A 9 15.97 0.85 -0.18
N ASP A 10 16.41 1.64 0.79
CA ASP A 10 16.63 1.15 2.12
C ASP A 10 15.34 0.83 2.84
N TYR A 11 14.25 1.43 2.42
CA TYR A 11 12.96 1.21 3.06
C TYR A 11 12.18 0.06 2.42
N ILE A 12 12.53 -0.35 1.24
CA ILE A 12 11.87 -1.44 0.58
C ILE A 12 12.60 -2.72 0.93
N VAL A 13 12.26 -3.24 2.09
CA VAL A 13 12.92 -4.41 2.64
C VAL A 13 11.87 -5.46 2.92
N PRO A 14 12.07 -6.70 2.49
CA PRO A 14 11.08 -7.74 2.76
C PRO A 14 10.78 -7.83 4.25
N GLY A 15 9.51 -7.98 4.56
CA GLY A 15 9.05 -8.05 5.93
C GLY A 15 8.65 -6.71 6.53
N LYS A 16 9.01 -5.61 5.88
CA LYS A 16 8.60 -4.31 6.37
C LYS A 16 7.16 -4.04 5.99
N ARG A 17 6.55 -3.09 6.66
CA ARG A 17 5.17 -2.70 6.37
C ARG A 17 5.14 -1.48 5.48
N ALA A 18 4.12 -1.42 4.64
CA ALA A 18 3.89 -0.25 3.82
C ALA A 18 2.41 0.09 3.91
N HIS A 19 2.09 1.34 4.20
CA HIS A 19 0.71 1.81 4.26
C HIS A 19 0.51 2.83 3.15
N LEU A 20 -0.44 2.57 2.27
CA LEU A 20 -0.68 3.43 1.13
C LEU A 20 -2.04 4.09 1.23
N VAL A 21 -2.04 5.41 1.27
CA VAL A 21 -3.27 6.19 1.31
C VAL A 21 -3.75 6.38 -0.12
N GLY A 22 -5.03 6.15 -0.37
CA GLY A 22 -5.55 6.20 -1.73
C GLY A 22 -5.14 4.99 -2.55
N ILE A 23 -5.02 3.85 -1.90
CA ILE A 23 -4.44 2.65 -2.48
C ILE A 23 -5.17 2.15 -3.73
N GLY A 24 -6.44 2.52 -3.87
CA GLY A 24 -7.23 2.13 -5.04
C GLY A 24 -7.03 3.00 -6.25
N GLY A 25 -6.14 4.01 -6.18
CA GLY A 25 -5.90 4.90 -7.30
C GLY A 25 -5.15 4.23 -8.42
N VAL A 26 -5.19 4.83 -9.60
CA VAL A 26 -4.59 4.23 -10.79
C VAL A 26 -3.10 4.01 -10.69
N SER A 27 -2.41 4.86 -9.92
CA SER A 27 -0.97 4.69 -9.74
C SER A 27 -0.65 3.87 -8.52
N MET A 28 -1.48 3.95 -7.51
CA MET A 28 -1.21 3.32 -6.24
C MET A 28 -1.47 1.82 -6.24
N CYS A 29 -2.45 1.39 -6.99
CA CYS A 29 -2.77 -0.02 -7.05
C CYS A 29 -1.62 -0.86 -7.61
N PRO A 30 -1.05 -0.49 -8.75
CA PRO A 30 0.11 -1.21 -9.26
C PRO A 30 1.29 -1.17 -8.30
N LEU A 31 1.48 -0.04 -7.64
CA LEU A 31 2.57 0.08 -6.68
C LEU A 31 2.37 -0.89 -5.51
N ALA A 32 1.14 -1.01 -5.03
CA ALA A 32 0.84 -1.93 -3.94
C ALA A 32 1.18 -3.36 -4.34
N GLU A 33 0.87 -3.74 -5.56
CA GLU A 33 1.16 -5.09 -6.03
C GLU A 33 2.66 -5.34 -6.13
N VAL A 34 3.39 -4.35 -6.60
CA VAL A 34 4.84 -4.47 -6.70
C VAL A 34 5.46 -4.63 -5.31
N LEU A 35 5.05 -3.79 -4.38
CA LEU A 35 5.60 -3.84 -3.04
C LEU A 35 5.28 -5.19 -2.36
N ARG A 36 4.07 -5.67 -2.57
CA ARG A 36 3.70 -6.96 -2.00
C ARG A 36 4.54 -8.06 -2.62
N GLY A 37 4.79 -7.98 -3.93
CA GLY A 37 5.63 -8.95 -4.61
C GLY A 37 7.06 -8.93 -4.13
N MET A 38 7.49 -7.82 -3.55
CA MET A 38 8.82 -7.70 -3.00
C MET A 38 8.91 -8.17 -1.55
N GLY A 39 7.81 -8.65 -1.02
CA GLY A 39 7.82 -9.22 0.33
C GLY A 39 7.40 -8.27 1.43
N LEU A 40 6.90 -7.09 1.09
CA LEU A 40 6.43 -6.17 2.11
C LEU A 40 5.02 -6.56 2.56
N HIS A 41 4.69 -6.18 3.78
CA HIS A 41 3.34 -6.32 4.29
C HIS A 41 2.59 -5.05 3.93
N VAL A 42 1.83 -5.10 2.86
CA VAL A 42 1.16 -3.93 2.32
C VAL A 42 -0.26 -3.82 2.84
N GLN A 43 -0.65 -2.63 3.19
CA GLN A 43 -2.02 -2.33 3.57
C GLN A 43 -2.32 -0.92 3.10
N GLY A 44 -3.56 -0.52 3.13
CA GLY A 44 -3.87 0.82 2.70
C GLY A 44 -5.25 1.27 3.05
N SER A 45 -5.59 2.42 2.55
CA SER A 45 -6.90 3.03 2.78
C SER A 45 -7.37 3.73 1.52
N ASP A 46 -8.67 3.88 1.42
CA ASP A 46 -9.27 4.64 0.32
C ASP A 46 -10.60 5.19 0.82
N MET A 47 -11.07 6.22 0.18
CA MET A 47 -12.34 6.81 0.56
C MET A 47 -13.51 6.07 -0.07
N THR A 48 -13.26 5.29 -1.08
CA THR A 48 -14.31 4.66 -1.86
C THR A 48 -14.07 3.17 -2.03
N GLU A 49 -15.09 2.39 -1.79
CA GLU A 49 -15.05 0.97 -2.10
C GLU A 49 -15.14 0.86 -3.64
N SER A 50 -14.26 0.16 -4.27
CA SER A 50 -14.19 0.07 -5.72
C SER A 50 -13.75 -1.32 -6.14
N ASP A 51 -13.84 -1.58 -7.44
CA ASP A 51 -13.38 -2.85 -7.97
C ASP A 51 -11.88 -3.01 -7.71
N THR A 52 -11.14 -1.91 -7.81
CA THR A 52 -9.72 -1.93 -7.55
C THR A 52 -9.43 -2.30 -6.10
N VAL A 53 -10.19 -1.74 -5.17
CA VAL A 53 -10.02 -2.05 -3.77
C VAL A 53 -10.36 -3.53 -3.54
N ARG A 54 -11.40 -4.02 -4.15
CA ARG A 54 -11.78 -5.43 -4.00
C ARG A 54 -10.70 -6.35 -4.57
N HIS A 55 -10.10 -5.93 -5.69
CA HIS A 55 -9.02 -6.69 -6.28
C HIS A 55 -7.83 -6.77 -5.30
N LEU A 56 -7.47 -5.66 -4.69
CA LEU A 56 -6.37 -5.64 -3.73
C LEU A 56 -6.66 -6.56 -2.55
N ARG A 57 -7.89 -6.54 -2.07
CA ARG A 57 -8.27 -7.41 -0.97
C ARG A 57 -8.17 -8.88 -1.36
N SER A 58 -8.46 -9.19 -2.61
CA SER A 58 -8.37 -10.57 -3.08
C SER A 58 -6.94 -11.07 -3.10
N LEU A 59 -5.98 -10.15 -3.13
CA LEU A 59 -4.57 -10.50 -3.07
C LEU A 59 -4.07 -10.58 -1.63
N GLY A 60 -4.95 -10.37 -0.66
CA GLY A 60 -4.55 -10.41 0.73
C GLY A 60 -4.07 -9.08 1.29
N ILE A 61 -4.36 -7.98 0.58
CA ILE A 61 -3.96 -6.65 1.03
C ILE A 61 -5.12 -6.01 1.77
N PRO A 62 -5.00 -5.74 3.07
CA PRO A 62 -6.07 -5.11 3.83
C PRO A 62 -6.28 -3.67 3.37
N VAL A 63 -7.53 -3.29 3.16
CA VAL A 63 -7.86 -1.92 2.79
C VAL A 63 -9.02 -1.45 3.65
N ALA A 64 -8.82 -0.34 4.33
CA ALA A 64 -9.87 0.29 5.12
C ALA A 64 -10.50 1.41 4.31
N ILE A 65 -11.80 1.58 4.48
CA ILE A 65 -12.53 2.61 3.74
C ILE A 65 -12.94 3.72 4.71
N GLY A 66 -12.71 4.94 4.29
CA GLY A 66 -13.20 6.11 5.02
C GLY A 66 -12.16 6.73 5.93
N HIS A 67 -12.65 7.60 6.79
CA HIS A 67 -11.77 8.41 7.64
C HIS A 67 -11.15 7.63 8.79
N ASN A 68 -11.65 6.45 9.08
CA ASN A 68 -11.11 5.66 10.18
C ASN A 68 -10.06 4.69 9.69
N ALA A 69 -9.48 4.98 8.56
CA ALA A 69 -8.48 4.11 7.97
C ALA A 69 -7.27 3.94 8.86
N GLU A 70 -7.00 4.88 9.73
CA GLU A 70 -5.86 4.76 10.62
C GLU A 70 -6.03 3.57 11.57
N ASN A 71 -7.23 3.07 11.70
CA ASN A 71 -7.45 1.91 12.54
C ASN A 71 -6.86 0.64 11.98
N LEU A 72 -6.47 0.70 10.74
CA LEU A 72 -5.83 -0.44 10.15
C LEU A 72 -4.50 -0.69 10.78
N GLY A 73 -4.00 0.11 11.39
CA GLY A 73 -2.91 0.01 12.08
C GLY A 73 -1.95 -0.72 12.26
N ASP A 74 -1.21 -0.67 12.90
CA ASP A 74 -0.29 -0.92 13.34
C ASP A 74 0.37 -1.58 13.57
#